data_088181851206c7ce63b23228aaa1bbba
#
_entry.id   088181851206c7ce63b23228aaa1bbba
#
_cell.length_a   1.000
_cell.length_b   1.000
_cell.length_c   1.000
_cell.angle_alpha   90.00
_cell.angle_beta   90.00
_cell.angle_gamma   90.00
#
_symmetry.space_group_name_H-M   'P 1'
#
loop_
_entity.id
_entity.type
_entity.pdbx_description
1 polymer ?
#
loop_
_entity_poly.entity_id
_entity_poly.type
_entity_poly.pdbx_seq_one_letter_code
_entity_poly.pdbx_strand_id
1 'polypeptide(L)'
;MTDAPKKVVLAYSGGLDTSIILKWLQTEYRAEVVTFTADLGQGEEVAPARAKAELLGIKPGNIFIDDLREEFVRDYVFPMFRANTLYEGQYLLGTSIARPLIAKRQIEIARQVGADAVCHGATGKGNDQVRFELAYYALEPDIKVIAPWREWEFASREQLIDFAEKHQIPISKDKRGEAPFSIDANLLHSSSEGKVLEDPALEAPEYVHQRTISPEDAPDKATVIEIDFERGDPVAIDGERLSPASLLTRLNQLGHDNGIGRLDLVENRFVGMKSRGVYETPGGTILLAAHRGVESITLDGGAAHLKDEIMPRYASLIYNGFWFSPEREMLQALIDKSQEHVTGKVRIKLYKGNATVIGRTSPVALYDQDLVTFEEGSSSYSQRDAAGFIRLNALRLRTLATRNRRES
;
A
#
# COMPACT_ATOMS: atom_id res chain seq x y z
N MET A 1 5.47 -39.96 -3.96
CA MET A 1 6.23 -39.06 -3.05
C MET A 1 6.73 -37.94 -3.95
N THR A 2 6.19 -36.73 -3.83
CA THR A 2 6.75 -35.56 -4.51
C THR A 2 8.15 -35.32 -3.97
N ASP A 3 9.12 -35.28 -4.86
CA ASP A 3 10.54 -35.13 -4.53
C ASP A 3 10.72 -33.89 -3.63
N ALA A 4 11.42 -34.03 -2.50
CA ALA A 4 11.65 -32.92 -1.59
C ALA A 4 12.48 -31.83 -2.31
N PRO A 5 12.20 -30.53 -2.17
CA PRO A 5 12.95 -29.51 -2.85
C PRO A 5 14.41 -29.51 -2.43
N LYS A 6 15.31 -29.33 -3.39
CA LYS A 6 16.76 -29.34 -3.17
C LYS A 6 17.29 -27.96 -2.82
N LYS A 7 16.72 -26.92 -3.43
CA LYS A 7 17.12 -25.54 -3.22
C LYS A 7 15.88 -24.63 -3.08
N VAL A 8 15.85 -23.83 -2.02
CA VAL A 8 14.70 -23.00 -1.65
C VAL A 8 15.13 -21.55 -1.51
N VAL A 9 14.41 -20.62 -2.15
CA VAL A 9 14.57 -19.19 -1.86
C VAL A 9 13.55 -18.79 -0.80
N LEU A 10 14.05 -18.33 0.34
CA LEU A 10 13.25 -17.88 1.48
C LEU A 10 13.13 -16.34 1.46
N ALA A 11 11.89 -15.81 1.50
CA ALA A 11 11.65 -14.42 1.86
C ALA A 11 12.02 -14.21 3.33
N TYR A 12 13.14 -13.55 3.57
CA TYR A 12 13.83 -13.49 4.86
C TYR A 12 13.87 -12.05 5.40
N SER A 13 13.17 -11.80 6.49
CA SER A 13 13.18 -10.48 7.15
C SER A 13 14.29 -10.33 8.20
N GLY A 14 15.00 -11.41 8.55
CA GLY A 14 15.93 -11.41 9.67
C GLY A 14 15.25 -11.40 11.05
N GLY A 15 13.92 -11.48 11.09
CA GLY A 15 13.13 -11.64 12.31
C GLY A 15 13.23 -13.06 12.89
N LEU A 16 12.68 -13.27 14.09
CA LEU A 16 12.69 -14.57 14.77
C LEU A 16 12.03 -15.65 13.92
N ASP A 17 10.80 -15.40 13.44
CA ASP A 17 10.00 -16.40 12.73
C ASP A 17 10.70 -16.83 11.44
N THR A 18 11.22 -15.91 10.64
CA THR A 18 11.93 -16.26 9.40
C THR A 18 13.28 -16.92 9.67
N SER A 19 13.94 -16.66 10.81
CA SER A 19 15.15 -17.36 11.22
C SER A 19 14.87 -18.80 11.67
N ILE A 20 13.72 -19.04 12.32
CA ILE A 20 13.24 -20.39 12.64
C ILE A 20 12.91 -21.15 11.36
N ILE A 21 12.19 -20.51 10.41
CA ILE A 21 11.88 -21.08 9.11
C ILE A 21 13.15 -21.47 8.34
N LEU A 22 14.15 -20.59 8.31
CA LEU A 22 15.44 -20.89 7.68
C LEU A 22 16.03 -22.16 8.24
N LYS A 23 16.09 -22.29 9.56
CA LYS A 23 16.66 -23.45 10.21
C LYS A 23 15.82 -24.70 9.98
N TRP A 24 14.50 -24.58 10.03
CA TRP A 24 13.55 -25.66 9.75
C TRP A 24 13.71 -26.21 8.33
N LEU A 25 13.88 -25.33 7.32
CA LEU A 25 14.16 -25.75 5.94
C LEU A 25 15.48 -26.55 5.83
N GLN A 26 16.51 -26.13 6.58
CA GLN A 26 17.78 -26.85 6.60
C GLN A 26 17.70 -28.23 7.26
N THR A 27 16.87 -28.40 8.31
CA THR A 27 16.77 -29.62 9.09
C THR A 27 15.75 -30.59 8.52
N GLU A 28 14.54 -30.14 8.26
CA GLU A 28 13.42 -31.00 7.83
C GLU A 28 13.45 -31.32 6.34
N TYR A 29 13.69 -30.31 5.51
CA TYR A 29 13.77 -30.51 4.06
C TYR A 29 15.19 -30.87 3.60
N ARG A 30 16.20 -30.62 4.44
CA ARG A 30 17.64 -30.77 4.08
C ARG A 30 17.99 -29.99 2.79
N ALA A 31 17.27 -28.88 2.57
CA ALA A 31 17.40 -28.05 1.39
C ALA A 31 18.58 -27.08 1.52
N GLU A 32 19.20 -26.76 0.40
CA GLU A 32 20.06 -25.57 0.29
C GLU A 32 19.17 -24.34 0.35
N VAL A 33 19.37 -23.48 1.36
CA VAL A 33 18.56 -22.25 1.52
C VAL A 33 19.30 -21.06 0.95
N VAL A 34 18.59 -20.30 0.14
CA VAL A 34 18.97 -18.97 -0.34
C VAL A 34 18.05 -17.98 0.36
N THR A 35 18.62 -16.95 0.99
CA THR A 35 17.82 -15.89 1.65
C THR A 35 17.69 -14.68 0.76
N PHE A 36 16.49 -14.11 0.74
CA PHE A 36 16.20 -12.86 0.05
C PHE A 36 15.53 -11.88 1.00
N THR A 37 16.13 -10.69 1.14
CA THR A 37 15.60 -9.56 1.90
C THR A 37 15.40 -8.39 0.95
N ALA A 38 14.16 -7.90 0.84
CA ALA A 38 13.84 -6.70 0.10
C ALA A 38 13.98 -5.47 1.01
N ASP A 39 14.73 -4.46 0.58
CA ASP A 39 14.66 -3.12 1.16
C ASP A 39 13.55 -2.33 0.45
N LEU A 40 12.43 -2.14 1.15
CA LEU A 40 11.29 -1.33 0.73
C LEU A 40 11.16 -0.05 1.57
N GLY A 41 12.21 0.33 2.31
CA GLY A 41 12.19 1.48 3.22
C GLY A 41 11.61 1.18 4.60
N GLN A 42 11.71 -0.08 5.07
CA GLN A 42 11.31 -0.48 6.42
C GLN A 42 12.31 -0.06 7.52
N GLY A 43 13.46 0.49 7.16
CA GLY A 43 14.43 1.05 8.09
C GLY A 43 15.45 0.03 8.61
N GLU A 44 15.67 -0.01 9.94
CA GLU A 44 16.77 -0.73 10.58
C GLU A 44 16.74 -2.27 10.46
N GLU A 45 15.63 -2.85 10.02
CA GLU A 45 15.49 -4.31 9.90
C GLU A 45 16.36 -4.94 8.80
N VAL A 46 16.75 -4.16 7.79
CA VAL A 46 17.50 -4.65 6.61
C VAL A 46 18.97 -4.91 6.95
N ALA A 47 19.62 -3.99 7.67
CA ALA A 47 21.06 -4.05 7.95
C ALA A 47 21.50 -5.33 8.70
N PRO A 48 20.78 -5.84 9.72
CA PRO A 48 21.19 -7.04 10.45
C PRO A 48 20.85 -8.36 9.73
N ALA A 49 20.06 -8.35 8.65
CA ALA A 49 19.59 -9.58 7.99
C ALA A 49 20.75 -10.43 7.44
N ARG A 50 21.77 -9.79 6.82
CA ARG A 50 22.94 -10.50 6.30
C ARG A 50 23.69 -11.23 7.40
N ALA A 51 24.08 -10.52 8.48
CA ALA A 51 24.84 -11.11 9.57
C ALA A 51 24.10 -12.28 10.25
N LYS A 52 22.77 -12.17 10.39
CA LYS A 52 21.94 -13.24 10.93
C LYS A 52 21.87 -14.45 10.01
N ALA A 53 21.76 -14.25 8.68
CA ALA A 53 21.78 -15.34 7.72
C ALA A 53 23.13 -16.06 7.71
N GLU A 54 24.25 -15.33 7.75
CA GLU A 54 25.60 -15.90 7.86
C GLU A 54 25.80 -16.69 9.13
N LEU A 55 25.32 -16.17 10.27
CA LEU A 55 25.36 -16.87 11.56
C LEU A 55 24.56 -18.19 11.54
N LEU A 56 23.49 -18.26 10.76
CA LEU A 56 22.69 -19.47 10.56
C LEU A 56 23.26 -20.39 9.46
N GLY A 57 24.48 -20.12 8.98
CA GLY A 57 25.23 -20.97 8.07
C GLY A 57 24.91 -20.79 6.60
N ILE A 58 24.26 -19.70 6.21
CA ILE A 58 24.05 -19.37 4.79
C ILE A 58 25.36 -18.82 4.19
N LYS A 59 25.75 -19.36 3.05
CA LYS A 59 26.95 -18.90 2.33
C LYS A 59 26.71 -17.49 1.80
N PRO A 60 27.73 -16.59 1.79
CA PRO A 60 27.56 -15.20 1.31
C PRO A 60 26.95 -15.09 -0.09
N GLY A 61 27.25 -16.01 -1.01
CA GLY A 61 26.68 -16.04 -2.35
C GLY A 61 25.20 -16.46 -2.43
N ASN A 62 24.63 -16.94 -1.33
CA ASN A 62 23.22 -17.31 -1.20
C ASN A 62 22.42 -16.29 -0.36
N ILE A 63 22.98 -15.11 -0.12
CA ILE A 63 22.33 -14.02 0.63
C ILE A 63 22.11 -12.85 -0.31
N PHE A 64 20.86 -12.62 -0.65
CA PHE A 64 20.43 -11.51 -1.50
C PHE A 64 19.77 -10.45 -0.62
N ILE A 65 20.21 -9.20 -0.77
CA ILE A 65 19.58 -8.02 -0.15
C ILE A 65 19.53 -6.97 -1.25
N ASP A 66 18.33 -6.65 -1.72
CA ASP A 66 18.13 -5.74 -2.84
C ASP A 66 17.38 -4.49 -2.40
N ASP A 67 17.89 -3.32 -2.79
CA ASP A 67 17.18 -2.05 -2.65
C ASP A 67 16.13 -1.94 -3.76
N LEU A 68 14.88 -2.09 -3.37
CA LEU A 68 13.71 -2.03 -4.26
C LEU A 68 12.86 -0.77 -4.04
N ARG A 69 13.34 0.23 -3.28
CA ARG A 69 12.57 1.42 -2.94
C ARG A 69 12.09 2.20 -4.14
N GLU A 70 12.97 2.40 -5.13
CA GLU A 70 12.60 3.12 -6.36
C GLU A 70 11.58 2.34 -7.20
N GLU A 71 11.77 1.03 -7.39
CA GLU A 71 10.82 0.18 -8.09
C GLU A 71 9.48 0.14 -7.35
N PHE A 72 9.50 0.02 -6.02
CA PHE A 72 8.31 0.00 -5.20
C PHE A 72 7.45 1.25 -5.40
N VAL A 73 8.07 2.43 -5.33
CA VAL A 73 7.31 3.68 -5.46
C VAL A 73 6.87 3.91 -6.90
N ARG A 74 7.76 3.76 -7.87
CA ARG A 74 7.47 4.02 -9.29
C ARG A 74 6.43 3.06 -9.87
N ASP A 75 6.57 1.74 -9.60
CA ASP A 75 5.82 0.71 -10.31
C ASP A 75 4.67 0.11 -9.51
N TYR A 76 4.56 0.40 -8.20
CA TYR A 76 3.50 -0.11 -7.33
C TYR A 76 2.73 1.01 -6.63
N VAL A 77 3.41 1.98 -6.02
CA VAL A 77 2.75 3.07 -5.29
C VAL A 77 2.10 4.06 -6.27
N PHE A 78 2.84 4.62 -7.23
CA PHE A 78 2.29 5.64 -8.14
C PHE A 78 1.14 5.11 -9.00
N PRO A 79 1.19 3.90 -9.61
CA PRO A 79 0.04 3.34 -10.31
C PRO A 79 -1.23 3.25 -9.45
N MET A 80 -1.08 2.90 -8.18
CA MET A 80 -2.18 2.86 -7.23
C MET A 80 -2.72 4.27 -6.93
N PHE A 81 -1.86 5.28 -6.80
CA PHE A 81 -2.27 6.68 -6.59
C PHE A 81 -2.95 7.29 -7.81
N ARG A 82 -2.57 6.93 -9.04
CA ARG A 82 -3.31 7.35 -10.25
C ARG A 82 -4.78 6.94 -10.19
N ALA A 83 -5.10 5.82 -9.55
CA ALA A 83 -6.47 5.38 -9.32
C ALA A 83 -7.13 6.04 -8.09
N ASN A 84 -6.42 6.82 -7.29
CA ASN A 84 -6.85 7.25 -5.94
C ASN A 84 -7.31 6.08 -5.07
N THR A 85 -6.57 4.98 -5.08
CA THR A 85 -6.99 3.70 -4.54
C THR A 85 -7.13 3.73 -3.02
N LEU A 86 -8.32 3.36 -2.55
CA LEU A 86 -8.63 3.20 -1.13
C LEU A 86 -9.43 1.91 -0.94
N TYR A 87 -8.90 0.95 -0.20
CA TYR A 87 -9.67 -0.21 0.21
C TYR A 87 -10.65 0.19 1.32
N GLU A 88 -11.91 -0.21 1.15
CA GLU A 88 -13.03 0.16 2.04
C GLU A 88 -13.11 1.68 2.31
N GLY A 89 -12.69 2.48 1.33
CA GLY A 89 -12.78 3.94 1.37
C GLY A 89 -11.71 4.64 2.20
N GLN A 90 -10.77 3.92 2.84
CA GLN A 90 -9.82 4.51 3.79
C GLN A 90 -8.38 3.99 3.65
N TYR A 91 -8.18 2.69 3.46
CA TYR A 91 -6.88 2.04 3.56
C TYR A 91 -6.05 2.16 2.27
N LEU A 92 -4.82 2.67 2.36
CA LEU A 92 -3.89 2.93 1.25
C LEU A 92 -3.03 1.72 0.82
N LEU A 93 -3.33 0.51 1.26
CA LEU A 93 -2.85 -0.77 0.70
C LEU A 93 -1.32 -1.01 0.75
N GLY A 94 -0.56 -0.34 1.61
CA GLY A 94 0.90 -0.43 1.59
C GLY A 94 1.47 -1.85 1.72
N THR A 95 0.91 -2.69 2.61
CA THR A 95 1.31 -4.11 2.71
C THR A 95 0.89 -4.90 1.46
N SER A 96 -0.31 -4.60 0.93
CA SER A 96 -0.88 -5.36 -0.19
C SER A 96 -0.08 -5.23 -1.48
N ILE A 97 0.54 -4.06 -1.73
CA ILE A 97 1.38 -3.81 -2.90
C ILE A 97 2.85 -4.20 -2.69
N ALA A 98 3.30 -4.35 -1.45
CA ALA A 98 4.66 -4.78 -1.15
C ALA A 98 4.88 -6.27 -1.47
N ARG A 99 3.91 -7.13 -1.16
CA ARG A 99 4.05 -8.59 -1.31
C ARG A 99 4.24 -9.04 -2.77
N PRO A 100 3.49 -8.53 -3.77
CA PRO A 100 3.74 -8.87 -5.17
C PRO A 100 5.13 -8.45 -5.67
N LEU A 101 5.68 -7.33 -5.23
CA LEU A 101 7.06 -6.94 -5.58
C LEU A 101 8.09 -7.89 -4.97
N ILE A 102 7.95 -8.21 -3.67
CA ILE A 102 8.84 -9.16 -3.00
C ILE A 102 8.76 -10.52 -3.70
N ALA A 103 7.56 -11.00 -4.00
CA ALA A 103 7.35 -12.28 -4.70
C ALA A 103 7.97 -12.29 -6.10
N LYS A 104 7.82 -11.21 -6.87
CA LYS A 104 8.44 -11.05 -8.19
C LYS A 104 9.95 -11.22 -8.09
N ARG A 105 10.59 -10.47 -7.21
CA ARG A 105 12.04 -10.52 -7.06
C ARG A 105 12.53 -11.87 -6.54
N GLN A 106 11.76 -12.50 -5.66
CA GLN A 106 12.06 -13.84 -5.16
C GLN A 106 12.02 -14.91 -6.27
N ILE A 107 11.06 -14.84 -7.19
CA ILE A 107 11.00 -15.71 -8.38
C ILE A 107 12.19 -15.45 -9.33
N GLU A 108 12.55 -14.19 -9.54
CA GLU A 108 13.73 -13.84 -10.35
C GLU A 108 15.02 -14.45 -9.76
N ILE A 109 15.20 -14.36 -8.43
CA ILE A 109 16.32 -14.97 -7.74
C ILE A 109 16.24 -16.51 -7.85
N ALA A 110 15.05 -17.10 -7.68
CA ALA A 110 14.88 -18.55 -7.83
C ALA A 110 15.34 -19.06 -9.19
N ARG A 111 14.96 -18.36 -10.26
CA ARG A 111 15.46 -18.66 -11.63
C ARG A 111 16.96 -18.48 -11.75
N GLN A 112 17.52 -17.40 -11.20
CA GLN A 112 18.96 -17.09 -11.24
C GLN A 112 19.81 -18.16 -10.56
N VAL A 113 19.35 -18.69 -9.41
CA VAL A 113 20.13 -19.67 -8.64
C VAL A 113 19.73 -21.14 -8.93
N GLY A 114 18.74 -21.35 -9.81
CA GLY A 114 18.21 -22.68 -10.13
C GLY A 114 17.51 -23.32 -8.93
N ALA A 115 16.75 -22.55 -8.17
CA ALA A 115 15.95 -23.06 -7.07
C ALA A 115 14.65 -23.72 -7.59
N ASP A 116 14.24 -24.79 -6.94
CA ASP A 116 13.04 -25.57 -7.28
C ASP A 116 11.85 -25.27 -6.35
N ALA A 117 12.07 -24.40 -5.36
CA ALA A 117 11.01 -23.93 -4.46
C ALA A 117 11.24 -22.51 -3.96
N VAL A 118 10.15 -21.88 -3.54
CA VAL A 118 10.13 -20.62 -2.77
C VAL A 118 9.43 -20.83 -1.44
N CYS A 119 9.80 -20.02 -0.43
CA CYS A 119 9.22 -20.08 0.90
C CYS A 119 8.92 -18.68 1.41
N HIS A 120 7.78 -18.52 2.09
CA HIS A 120 7.40 -17.30 2.80
C HIS A 120 7.07 -17.57 4.26
N GLY A 121 7.21 -16.53 5.11
CA GLY A 121 6.92 -16.62 6.54
C GLY A 121 5.52 -16.10 6.94
N ALA A 122 4.63 -15.90 5.99
CA ALA A 122 3.28 -15.41 6.28
C ALA A 122 2.45 -16.44 7.02
N THR A 123 1.72 -15.99 8.05
CA THR A 123 0.85 -16.85 8.86
C THR A 123 -0.38 -17.35 8.09
N GLY A 124 -0.90 -18.51 8.46
CA GLY A 124 -2.09 -19.09 7.83
C GLY A 124 -3.41 -18.34 8.06
N LYS A 125 -3.42 -17.32 8.94
CA LYS A 125 -4.58 -16.49 9.26
C LYS A 125 -4.59 -15.13 8.53
N GLY A 126 -3.46 -14.73 7.91
CA GLY A 126 -3.29 -13.45 7.24
C GLY A 126 -3.55 -13.50 5.74
N ASN A 127 -3.81 -12.34 5.15
CA ASN A 127 -3.92 -12.19 3.69
C ASN A 127 -2.57 -12.34 2.97
N ASP A 128 -1.46 -12.15 3.66
CA ASP A 128 -0.14 -12.09 3.05
C ASP A 128 0.27 -13.41 2.39
N GLN A 129 -0.11 -14.56 2.97
CA GLN A 129 0.08 -15.85 2.32
C GLN A 129 -0.59 -15.90 0.94
N VAL A 130 -1.82 -15.37 0.83
CA VAL A 130 -2.55 -15.32 -0.44
C VAL A 130 -1.84 -14.41 -1.44
N ARG A 131 -1.38 -13.23 -1.00
CA ARG A 131 -0.66 -12.26 -1.83
C ARG A 131 0.64 -12.81 -2.39
N PHE A 132 1.43 -13.49 -1.55
CA PHE A 132 2.65 -14.16 -1.98
C PHE A 132 2.36 -15.27 -2.99
N GLU A 133 1.49 -16.20 -2.66
CA GLU A 133 1.26 -17.39 -3.46
C GLU A 133 0.58 -17.10 -4.79
N LEU A 134 -0.41 -16.19 -4.83
CA LEU A 134 -1.00 -15.77 -6.10
C LEU A 134 0.02 -15.08 -7.01
N ALA A 135 0.94 -14.31 -6.44
CA ALA A 135 2.03 -13.70 -7.20
C ALA A 135 3.02 -14.76 -7.73
N TYR A 136 3.40 -15.75 -6.90
CA TYR A 136 4.28 -16.83 -7.34
C TYR A 136 3.66 -17.62 -8.50
N TYR A 137 2.42 -18.07 -8.37
CA TYR A 137 1.75 -18.85 -9.42
C TYR A 137 1.48 -18.06 -10.70
N ALA A 138 1.29 -16.75 -10.59
CA ALA A 138 1.16 -15.91 -11.78
C ALA A 138 2.48 -15.77 -12.55
N LEU A 139 3.62 -15.76 -11.84
CA LEU A 139 4.95 -15.53 -12.41
C LEU A 139 5.69 -16.83 -12.76
N GLU A 140 5.47 -17.91 -12.00
CA GLU A 140 6.10 -19.21 -12.17
C GLU A 140 5.10 -20.33 -11.76
N PRO A 141 4.22 -20.76 -12.69
CA PRO A 141 3.09 -21.64 -12.34
C PRO A 141 3.49 -22.98 -11.70
N ASP A 142 4.66 -23.49 -12.04
CA ASP A 142 5.13 -24.81 -11.60
C ASP A 142 6.04 -24.75 -10.36
N ILE A 143 6.32 -23.58 -9.82
CA ILE A 143 7.17 -23.42 -8.64
C ILE A 143 6.55 -24.07 -7.42
N LYS A 144 7.31 -24.83 -6.67
CA LYS A 144 6.87 -25.37 -5.39
C LYS A 144 6.87 -24.27 -4.34
N VAL A 145 5.75 -24.09 -3.64
CA VAL A 145 5.63 -23.13 -2.54
C VAL A 145 5.66 -23.88 -1.21
N ILE A 146 6.50 -23.41 -0.29
CA ILE A 146 6.58 -23.91 1.08
C ILE A 146 6.04 -22.84 2.00
N ALA A 147 5.01 -23.19 2.77
CA ALA A 147 4.33 -22.28 3.71
C ALA A 147 4.37 -22.90 5.13
N PRO A 148 5.46 -22.73 5.88
CA PRO A 148 5.72 -23.44 7.12
C PRO A 148 4.59 -23.33 8.15
N TRP A 149 3.94 -22.18 8.28
CA TRP A 149 2.81 -21.99 9.19
C TRP A 149 1.59 -22.91 8.92
N ARG A 150 1.54 -23.57 7.77
CA ARG A 150 0.52 -24.57 7.42
C ARG A 150 1.05 -26.02 7.45
N GLU A 151 2.37 -26.17 7.55
CA GLU A 151 3.05 -27.47 7.39
C GLU A 151 3.70 -27.96 8.68
N TRP A 152 4.24 -27.06 9.51
CA TRP A 152 4.94 -27.42 10.73
C TRP A 152 3.97 -27.71 11.90
N GLU A 153 4.46 -28.48 12.87
CA GLU A 153 3.66 -28.89 14.04
C GLU A 153 3.73 -27.89 15.22
N PHE A 154 4.39 -26.74 15.06
CA PHE A 154 4.50 -25.75 16.13
C PHE A 154 3.16 -25.07 16.37
N ALA A 155 2.52 -25.40 17.51
CA ALA A 155 1.21 -24.91 17.89
C ALA A 155 1.26 -23.60 18.70
N SER A 156 2.44 -23.24 19.27
CA SER A 156 2.58 -22.08 20.15
C SER A 156 3.89 -21.34 19.94
N ARG A 157 3.91 -20.09 20.41
CA ARG A 157 5.14 -19.27 20.43
C ARG A 157 6.23 -19.88 21.32
N GLU A 158 5.86 -20.56 22.40
CA GLU A 158 6.79 -21.23 23.29
C GLU A 158 7.57 -22.32 22.54
N GLN A 159 6.88 -23.16 21.76
CA GLN A 159 7.52 -24.19 20.92
C GLN A 159 8.47 -23.58 19.87
N LEU A 160 8.14 -22.41 19.31
CA LEU A 160 9.05 -21.69 18.42
C LEU A 160 10.29 -21.19 19.16
N ILE A 161 10.15 -20.71 20.39
CA ILE A 161 11.26 -20.27 21.24
C ILE A 161 12.13 -21.47 21.61
N ASP A 162 11.55 -22.59 22.03
CA ASP A 162 12.26 -23.83 22.35
C ASP A 162 13.07 -24.34 21.16
N PHE A 163 12.47 -24.32 19.97
CA PHE A 163 13.17 -24.67 18.73
C PHE A 163 14.34 -23.73 18.45
N ALA A 164 14.13 -22.43 18.64
CA ALA A 164 15.17 -21.42 18.44
C ALA A 164 16.32 -21.60 19.44
N GLU A 165 16.04 -21.86 20.73
CA GLU A 165 17.05 -22.13 21.74
C GLU A 165 17.83 -23.43 21.44
N LYS A 166 17.14 -24.50 21.09
CA LYS A 166 17.74 -25.78 20.71
C LYS A 166 18.73 -25.64 19.54
N HIS A 167 18.40 -24.78 18.58
CA HIS A 167 19.22 -24.56 17.38
C HIS A 167 20.11 -23.32 17.47
N GLN A 168 20.26 -22.72 18.65
CA GLN A 168 21.12 -21.54 18.92
C GLN A 168 20.80 -20.35 18.01
N ILE A 169 19.52 -20.18 17.64
CA ILE A 169 19.05 -19.02 16.88
C ILE A 169 19.04 -17.82 17.85
N PRO A 170 19.71 -16.71 17.51
CA PRO A 170 19.74 -15.53 18.39
C PRO A 170 18.34 -14.96 18.60
N ILE A 171 17.89 -14.95 19.84
CA ILE A 171 16.65 -14.28 20.25
C ILE A 171 17.07 -12.98 20.97
N SER A 172 16.65 -11.83 20.46
CA SER A 172 16.89 -10.56 21.15
C SER A 172 16.18 -10.59 22.51
N LYS A 173 16.86 -10.09 23.56
CA LYS A 173 16.32 -10.08 24.93
C LYS A 173 14.98 -9.35 25.02
N ASP A 174 14.78 -8.32 24.20
CA ASP A 174 13.55 -7.53 24.13
C ASP A 174 12.36 -8.31 23.56
N LYS A 175 12.60 -9.42 22.82
CA LYS A 175 11.53 -10.28 22.27
C LYS A 175 11.14 -11.43 23.21
N ARG A 176 11.85 -11.66 24.31
CA ARG A 176 11.42 -12.55 25.41
C ARG A 176 10.31 -11.96 26.27
N GLY A 177 10.24 -10.62 26.33
CA GLY A 177 9.16 -9.87 26.94
C GLY A 177 8.41 -9.10 25.85
N GLU A 178 7.28 -9.63 25.47
CA GLU A 178 6.16 -9.00 24.76
C GLU A 178 6.42 -7.75 23.90
N ALA A 179 6.62 -7.92 22.61
CA ALA A 179 6.15 -6.89 21.70
C ALA A 179 4.62 -6.83 21.84
N PRO A 180 4.03 -5.72 22.24
CA PRO A 180 2.58 -5.62 22.52
C PRO A 180 1.72 -5.76 21.27
N PHE A 181 2.30 -5.69 20.08
CA PHE A 181 1.66 -5.79 18.76
C PHE A 181 2.69 -6.14 17.68
N SER A 182 2.22 -6.54 16.49
CA SER A 182 3.07 -6.77 15.31
C SER A 182 3.13 -5.51 14.46
N ILE A 183 4.30 -5.21 13.89
CA ILE A 183 4.51 -4.09 12.96
C ILE A 183 4.99 -4.64 11.63
N ASP A 184 4.40 -4.15 10.54
CA ASP A 184 4.87 -4.33 9.16
C ASP A 184 5.05 -2.95 8.53
N ALA A 185 6.22 -2.67 7.98
CA ALA A 185 6.56 -1.34 7.49
C ALA A 185 7.21 -1.38 6.11
N ASN A 186 6.96 -0.34 5.32
CA ASN A 186 7.65 -0.03 4.08
C ASN A 186 7.63 1.49 3.83
N LEU A 187 8.15 1.94 2.70
CA LEU A 187 8.25 3.38 2.43
C LEU A 187 6.89 4.08 2.36
N LEU A 188 5.81 3.39 1.97
CA LEU A 188 4.47 3.98 1.93
C LEU A 188 3.82 4.08 3.30
N HIS A 189 3.93 3.03 4.14
CA HIS A 189 3.19 2.97 5.39
C HIS A 189 3.87 2.15 6.50
N SER A 190 3.35 2.25 7.72
CA SER A 190 3.42 1.21 8.75
C SER A 190 2.02 0.66 9.05
N SER A 191 1.96 -0.61 9.40
CA SER A 191 0.77 -1.34 9.81
C SER A 191 1.05 -2.01 11.16
N SER A 192 0.21 -1.73 12.15
CA SER A 192 0.30 -2.30 13.50
C SER A 192 -0.97 -3.09 13.80
N GLU A 193 -0.81 -4.34 14.27
CA GLU A 193 -1.95 -5.22 14.58
C GLU A 193 -1.64 -6.20 15.72
N GLY A 194 -2.70 -6.76 16.31
CA GLY A 194 -2.64 -7.81 17.30
C GLY A 194 -2.51 -7.32 18.75
N LYS A 195 -2.67 -8.24 19.70
CA LYS A 195 -2.55 -8.07 21.15
C LYS A 195 -3.34 -6.86 21.69
N VAL A 196 -2.68 -5.79 22.13
CA VAL A 196 -3.34 -4.60 22.69
C VAL A 196 -4.32 -3.95 21.71
N LEU A 197 -4.16 -4.18 20.40
CA LEU A 197 -5.02 -3.64 19.35
C LEU A 197 -6.19 -4.57 18.98
N GLU A 198 -6.30 -5.77 19.56
CA GLU A 198 -7.35 -6.73 19.20
C GLU A 198 -8.76 -6.29 19.69
N ASP A 199 -8.83 -5.52 20.76
CA ASP A 199 -10.10 -4.95 21.25
C ASP A 199 -10.39 -3.62 20.55
N PRO A 200 -11.39 -3.58 19.64
CA PRO A 200 -11.74 -2.35 18.92
C PRO A 200 -12.43 -1.29 19.79
N ALA A 201 -12.79 -1.61 21.03
CA ALA A 201 -13.36 -0.65 21.97
C ALA A 201 -12.30 0.19 22.68
N LEU A 202 -11.03 -0.19 22.61
CA LEU A 202 -9.92 0.51 23.25
C LEU A 202 -9.20 1.40 22.25
N GLU A 203 -8.89 2.62 22.66
CA GLU A 203 -8.03 3.53 21.90
C GLU A 203 -6.64 2.93 21.72
N ALA A 204 -6.06 3.09 20.52
CA ALA A 204 -4.70 2.68 20.27
C ALA A 204 -3.74 3.57 21.09
N PRO A 205 -2.87 2.98 21.92
CA PRO A 205 -1.90 3.77 22.70
C PRO A 205 -0.95 4.57 21.80
N GLU A 206 -0.53 5.76 22.26
CA GLU A 206 0.33 6.65 21.47
C GLU A 206 1.64 5.97 21.01
N TYR A 207 2.22 5.09 21.81
CA TYR A 207 3.44 4.35 21.44
C TYR A 207 3.29 3.41 20.23
N VAL A 208 2.07 3.16 19.76
CA VAL A 208 1.81 2.39 18.52
C VAL A 208 2.19 3.22 17.29
N HIS A 209 2.05 4.55 17.39
CA HIS A 209 2.37 5.48 16.32
C HIS A 209 3.87 5.77 16.30
N GLN A 210 4.57 5.25 15.28
CA GLN A 210 6.03 5.36 15.17
C GLN A 210 6.48 6.22 13.97
N ARG A 211 5.55 6.55 13.08
CA ARG A 211 5.83 7.31 11.86
C ARG A 211 5.29 8.73 11.87
N THR A 212 4.54 9.10 12.89
CA THR A 212 3.93 10.42 13.02
C THR A 212 4.01 10.88 14.46
N ILE A 213 4.29 12.15 14.68
CA ILE A 213 4.06 12.77 15.98
C ILE A 213 2.55 12.90 16.23
N SER A 214 2.13 13.05 17.48
CA SER A 214 0.73 13.34 17.79
C SER A 214 0.28 14.61 17.07
N PRO A 215 -0.91 14.65 16.47
CA PRO A 215 -1.47 15.90 15.95
C PRO A 215 -1.56 17.02 16.99
N GLU A 216 -1.70 16.67 18.27
CA GLU A 216 -1.72 17.63 19.39
C GLU A 216 -0.35 18.30 19.60
N ASP A 217 0.74 17.51 19.43
CA ASP A 217 2.12 17.96 19.57
C ASP A 217 2.69 18.62 18.29
N ALA A 218 1.96 18.54 17.18
CA ALA A 218 2.37 19.12 15.92
C ALA A 218 2.42 20.66 15.99
N PRO A 219 3.29 21.32 15.20
CA PRO A 219 3.49 22.76 15.24
C PRO A 219 2.21 23.57 15.08
N ASP A 220 2.08 24.68 15.83
CA ASP A 220 0.97 25.63 15.69
C ASP A 220 1.06 26.48 14.42
N LYS A 221 2.20 26.43 13.71
CA LYS A 221 2.39 27.09 12.42
C LYS A 221 2.24 26.05 11.31
N ALA A 222 1.28 26.30 10.41
CA ALA A 222 1.07 25.46 9.25
C ALA A 222 2.29 25.45 8.30
N THR A 223 2.60 24.29 7.73
CA THR A 223 3.54 24.13 6.62
C THR A 223 2.78 24.18 5.31
N VAL A 224 3.25 24.94 4.33
CA VAL A 224 2.67 25.00 2.99
C VAL A 224 3.71 24.50 2.00
N ILE A 225 3.32 23.56 1.14
CA ILE A 225 4.15 23.00 0.08
C ILE A 225 3.43 23.07 -1.26
N GLU A 226 4.18 23.01 -2.36
CA GLU A 226 3.66 22.84 -3.71
C GLU A 226 4.16 21.52 -4.29
N ILE A 227 3.26 20.70 -4.84
CA ILE A 227 3.60 19.42 -5.49
C ILE A 227 3.29 19.55 -6.98
N ASP A 228 4.28 19.27 -7.83
CA ASP A 228 4.16 19.27 -9.28
C ASP A 228 3.82 17.86 -9.76
N PHE A 229 2.85 17.76 -10.67
CA PHE A 229 2.40 16.52 -11.29
C PHE A 229 2.64 16.52 -12.80
N GLU A 230 3.08 15.39 -13.33
CA GLU A 230 3.19 15.11 -14.76
C GLU A 230 2.49 13.77 -15.07
N ARG A 231 1.42 13.80 -15.84
CA ARG A 231 0.65 12.61 -16.25
C ARG A 231 0.20 11.74 -15.05
N GLY A 232 -0.23 12.39 -13.99
CA GLY A 232 -0.72 11.76 -12.77
C GLY A 232 0.34 11.42 -11.72
N ASP A 233 1.62 11.42 -12.09
CA ASP A 233 2.70 11.14 -11.14
C ASP A 233 3.25 12.43 -10.53
N PRO A 234 3.54 12.46 -9.22
CA PRO A 234 4.24 13.57 -8.60
C PRO A 234 5.71 13.55 -9.01
N VAL A 235 6.26 14.71 -9.39
CA VAL A 235 7.64 14.81 -9.92
C VAL A 235 8.52 15.81 -9.18
N ALA A 236 7.92 16.76 -8.44
CA ALA A 236 8.68 17.74 -7.69
C ALA A 236 7.91 18.21 -6.44
N ILE A 237 8.65 18.68 -5.44
CA ILE A 237 8.14 19.38 -4.26
C ILE A 237 8.83 20.74 -4.18
N ASP A 238 8.06 21.83 -4.09
CA ASP A 238 8.56 23.21 -4.04
C ASP A 238 9.55 23.52 -5.17
N GLY A 239 9.31 22.97 -6.37
CA GLY A 239 10.12 23.12 -7.57
C GLY A 239 11.39 22.24 -7.63
N GLU A 240 11.70 21.50 -6.58
CA GLU A 240 12.79 20.51 -6.57
C GLU A 240 12.31 19.19 -7.16
N ARG A 241 12.87 18.76 -8.30
CA ARG A 241 12.59 17.44 -8.89
C ARG A 241 13.28 16.35 -8.08
N LEU A 242 12.51 15.33 -7.74
CA LEU A 242 12.96 14.21 -6.92
C LEU A 242 12.67 12.88 -7.60
N SER A 243 13.46 11.85 -7.27
CA SER A 243 13.12 10.47 -7.65
C SER A 243 11.87 10.01 -6.90
N PRO A 244 11.14 9.01 -7.42
CA PRO A 244 9.94 8.48 -6.77
C PRO A 244 10.11 8.16 -5.28
N ALA A 245 11.15 7.42 -4.92
CA ALA A 245 11.42 7.06 -3.52
C ALA A 245 11.81 8.29 -2.68
N SER A 246 12.64 9.19 -3.22
CA SER A 246 13.04 10.42 -2.53
C SER A 246 11.85 11.36 -2.29
N LEU A 247 10.95 11.47 -3.27
CA LEU A 247 9.74 12.28 -3.18
C LEU A 247 8.81 11.76 -2.06
N LEU A 248 8.54 10.45 -2.03
CA LEU A 248 7.71 9.85 -1.00
C LEU A 248 8.38 9.95 0.37
N THR A 249 9.71 9.78 0.46
CA THR A 249 10.47 9.99 1.71
C THR A 249 10.30 11.42 2.23
N ARG A 250 10.39 12.42 1.33
CA ARG A 250 10.19 13.83 1.71
C ARG A 250 8.77 14.10 2.20
N LEU A 251 7.77 13.55 1.52
CA LEU A 251 6.37 13.66 1.96
C LEU A 251 6.12 12.96 3.28
N ASN A 252 6.76 11.81 3.52
CA ASN A 252 6.69 11.11 4.81
C ASN A 252 7.22 11.98 5.96
N GLN A 253 8.37 12.64 5.77
CA GLN A 253 8.92 13.54 6.79
C GLN A 253 7.99 14.72 7.06
N LEU A 254 7.46 15.35 6.01
CA LEU A 254 6.49 16.43 6.14
C LEU A 254 5.20 16.00 6.85
N GLY A 255 4.72 14.79 6.54
CA GLY A 255 3.57 14.21 7.22
C GLY A 255 3.85 13.86 8.68
N HIS A 256 5.04 13.28 8.97
CA HIS A 256 5.51 13.03 10.33
C HIS A 256 5.46 14.32 11.18
N ASP A 257 6.12 15.38 10.70
CA ASP A 257 6.28 16.65 11.42
C ASP A 257 4.94 17.37 11.66
N ASN A 258 3.89 17.03 10.92
CA ASN A 258 2.56 17.63 11.03
C ASN A 258 1.49 16.67 11.56
N GLY A 259 1.87 15.48 12.05
CA GLY A 259 0.97 14.48 12.62
C GLY A 259 -0.04 13.88 11.63
N ILE A 260 0.29 13.84 10.33
CA ILE A 260 -0.63 13.44 9.25
C ILE A 260 -0.50 11.95 8.96
N GLY A 261 -1.64 11.28 8.72
CA GLY A 261 -1.68 9.94 8.12
C GLY A 261 -2.02 8.80 9.06
N ARG A 262 -2.52 9.06 10.26
CA ARG A 262 -3.01 8.04 11.20
C ARG A 262 -4.38 7.53 10.77
N LEU A 263 -4.57 6.21 10.83
CA LEU A 263 -5.83 5.54 10.54
C LEU A 263 -6.00 4.33 11.47
N ASP A 264 -7.11 4.26 12.18
CA ASP A 264 -7.54 3.09 12.93
C ASP A 264 -8.76 2.50 12.21
N LEU A 265 -8.64 1.26 11.74
CA LEU A 265 -9.62 0.66 10.85
C LEU A 265 -9.90 -0.79 11.23
N VAL A 266 -11.18 -1.17 11.26
CA VAL A 266 -11.60 -2.57 11.24
C VAL A 266 -11.97 -2.96 9.82
N GLU A 267 -11.11 -3.73 9.16
CA GLU A 267 -11.23 -4.13 7.77
C GLU A 267 -11.73 -5.58 7.60
N ASN A 268 -12.25 -5.89 6.43
CA ASN A 268 -12.64 -7.26 6.06
C ASN A 268 -11.50 -7.95 5.32
N ARG A 269 -10.87 -8.93 5.97
CA ARG A 269 -9.82 -9.74 5.34
C ARG A 269 -10.39 -10.68 4.27
N PHE A 270 -9.64 -10.89 3.20
CA PHE A 270 -10.04 -11.80 2.12
C PHE A 270 -10.25 -13.24 2.59
N VAL A 271 -9.52 -13.66 3.62
CA VAL A 271 -9.70 -14.96 4.30
C VAL A 271 -10.98 -15.04 5.15
N GLY A 272 -11.84 -14.01 5.17
CA GLY A 272 -13.20 -14.08 5.69
C GLY A 272 -13.41 -13.56 7.11
N MET A 273 -12.42 -12.96 7.76
CA MET A 273 -12.55 -12.40 9.10
C MET A 273 -12.40 -10.88 9.12
N LYS A 274 -12.97 -10.24 10.13
CA LYS A 274 -12.67 -8.83 10.44
C LYS A 274 -11.37 -8.74 11.25
N SER A 275 -10.58 -7.71 10.98
CA SER A 275 -9.35 -7.46 11.72
C SER A 275 -9.15 -5.95 11.88
N ARG A 276 -8.75 -5.53 13.09
CA ARG A 276 -8.34 -4.17 13.33
C ARG A 276 -6.87 -3.99 12.97
N GLY A 277 -6.57 -2.94 12.23
CA GLY A 277 -5.24 -2.47 11.94
C GLY A 277 -5.12 -0.98 12.27
N VAL A 278 -4.00 -0.59 12.84
CA VAL A 278 -3.62 0.82 13.03
C VAL A 278 -2.52 1.14 12.03
N TYR A 279 -2.80 2.08 11.15
CA TYR A 279 -1.95 2.42 10.02
C TYR A 279 -1.42 3.83 10.15
N GLU A 280 -0.21 4.04 9.65
CA GLU A 280 0.35 5.38 9.47
C GLU A 280 0.87 5.50 8.04
N THR A 281 0.31 6.44 7.29
CA THR A 281 0.61 6.65 5.87
C THR A 281 0.84 8.14 5.61
N PRO A 282 1.86 8.76 6.23
CA PRO A 282 2.01 10.21 6.24
C PRO A 282 2.12 10.82 4.84
N GLY A 283 3.11 10.41 4.06
CA GLY A 283 3.31 10.91 2.69
C GLY A 283 2.20 10.51 1.74
N GLY A 284 1.67 9.30 1.88
CA GLY A 284 0.56 8.82 1.06
C GLY A 284 -0.72 9.62 1.26
N THR A 285 -1.03 10.03 2.48
CA THR A 285 -2.20 10.88 2.78
C THR A 285 -2.07 12.26 2.12
N ILE A 286 -0.88 12.86 2.18
CA ILE A 286 -0.61 14.14 1.50
C ILE A 286 -0.74 13.96 -0.02
N LEU A 287 -0.14 12.90 -0.57
CA LEU A 287 -0.14 12.63 -2.01
C LEU A 287 -1.54 12.39 -2.54
N LEU A 288 -2.38 11.64 -1.82
CA LEU A 288 -3.78 11.41 -2.22
C LEU A 288 -4.58 12.71 -2.31
N ALA A 289 -4.44 13.58 -1.31
CA ALA A 289 -5.10 14.88 -1.31
C ALA A 289 -4.62 15.74 -2.49
N ALA A 290 -3.31 15.77 -2.75
CA ALA A 290 -2.72 16.54 -3.84
C ALA A 290 -3.15 16.01 -5.22
N HIS A 291 -3.11 14.68 -5.42
CA HIS A 291 -3.47 14.05 -6.68
C HIS A 291 -4.95 14.32 -7.03
N ARG A 292 -5.87 14.14 -6.08
CA ARG A 292 -7.27 14.53 -6.27
C ARG A 292 -7.42 16.04 -6.56
N GLY A 293 -6.53 16.86 -6.00
CA GLY A 293 -6.48 18.30 -6.26
C GLY A 293 -6.18 18.63 -7.72
N VAL A 294 -5.16 18.04 -8.33
CA VAL A 294 -4.83 18.28 -9.75
C VAL A 294 -5.87 17.67 -10.68
N GLU A 295 -6.37 16.48 -10.38
CA GLU A 295 -7.44 15.86 -11.17
C GLU A 295 -8.70 16.69 -11.23
N SER A 296 -9.06 17.39 -10.15
CA SER A 296 -10.30 18.18 -10.08
C SER A 296 -10.38 19.30 -11.12
N ILE A 297 -9.25 19.71 -11.70
CA ILE A 297 -9.21 20.75 -12.74
C ILE A 297 -8.75 20.23 -14.11
N THR A 298 -8.33 18.97 -14.22
CA THR A 298 -7.75 18.40 -15.44
C THR A 298 -8.54 17.23 -16.02
N LEU A 299 -9.36 16.55 -15.22
CA LEU A 299 -10.22 15.47 -15.70
C LEU A 299 -11.59 15.99 -16.13
N ASP A 300 -12.07 15.46 -17.26
CA ASP A 300 -13.49 15.53 -17.62
C ASP A 300 -14.37 14.86 -16.55
N GLY A 301 -15.56 15.45 -16.31
CA GLY A 301 -16.45 14.98 -15.24
C GLY A 301 -16.90 13.52 -15.44
N GLY A 302 -17.18 13.09 -16.66
CA GLY A 302 -17.55 11.70 -16.98
C GLY A 302 -16.40 10.73 -16.73
N ALA A 303 -15.18 11.12 -17.12
CA ALA A 303 -13.98 10.31 -16.89
C ALA A 303 -13.63 10.21 -15.39
N ALA A 304 -13.78 11.31 -14.63
CA ALA A 304 -13.57 11.31 -13.19
C ALA A 304 -14.55 10.36 -12.46
N HIS A 305 -15.84 10.42 -12.80
CA HIS A 305 -16.85 9.53 -12.21
C HIS A 305 -16.59 8.06 -12.56
N LEU A 306 -16.29 7.74 -13.84
CA LEU A 306 -15.95 6.38 -14.24
C LEU A 306 -14.74 5.85 -13.46
N LYS A 307 -13.72 6.67 -13.28
CA LYS A 307 -12.53 6.28 -12.48
C LYS A 307 -12.88 6.00 -11.03
N ASP A 308 -13.72 6.83 -10.41
CA ASP A 308 -14.18 6.62 -9.03
C ASP A 308 -15.08 5.37 -8.90
N GLU A 309 -15.87 5.02 -9.92
CA GLU A 309 -16.69 3.79 -9.95
C GLU A 309 -15.85 2.52 -9.97
N ILE A 310 -14.75 2.50 -10.73
CA ILE A 310 -13.88 1.31 -10.83
C ILE A 310 -12.87 1.19 -9.70
N MET A 311 -12.58 2.27 -8.97
CA MET A 311 -11.58 2.29 -7.91
C MET A 311 -11.81 1.24 -6.82
N PRO A 312 -13.03 1.01 -6.28
CA PRO A 312 -13.25 0.00 -5.27
C PRO A 312 -12.96 -1.43 -5.76
N ARG A 313 -13.24 -1.72 -7.04
CA ARG A 313 -12.90 -3.01 -7.64
C ARG A 313 -11.39 -3.18 -7.79
N TYR A 314 -10.72 -2.16 -8.27
CA TYR A 314 -9.26 -2.12 -8.38
C TYR A 314 -8.60 -2.30 -7.00
N ALA A 315 -9.07 -1.59 -5.97
CA ALA A 315 -8.61 -1.73 -4.60
C ALA A 315 -8.79 -3.16 -4.06
N SER A 316 -9.95 -3.78 -4.33
CA SER A 316 -10.23 -5.15 -3.89
C SER A 316 -9.32 -6.17 -4.57
N LEU A 317 -9.01 -6.02 -5.85
CA LEU A 317 -8.05 -6.89 -6.55
C LEU A 317 -6.67 -6.81 -5.91
N ILE A 318 -6.19 -5.61 -5.62
CA ILE A 318 -4.89 -5.41 -4.96
C ILE A 318 -4.90 -6.00 -3.55
N TYR A 319 -5.92 -5.69 -2.76
CA TYR A 319 -6.05 -6.16 -1.38
C TYR A 319 -6.04 -7.70 -1.30
N ASN A 320 -6.72 -8.35 -2.26
CA ASN A 320 -6.86 -9.79 -2.35
C ASN A 320 -5.66 -10.51 -2.99
N GLY A 321 -4.62 -9.79 -3.44
CA GLY A 321 -3.40 -10.38 -3.98
C GLY A 321 -3.39 -10.60 -5.50
N PHE A 322 -4.36 -10.08 -6.23
CA PHE A 322 -4.47 -10.22 -7.69
C PHE A 322 -3.68 -9.15 -8.47
N TRP A 323 -2.50 -8.75 -7.98
CA TRP A 323 -1.68 -7.74 -8.64
C TRP A 323 -1.33 -8.09 -10.09
N PHE A 324 -1.01 -9.36 -10.37
CA PHE A 324 -0.64 -9.85 -11.71
C PHE A 324 -1.82 -10.43 -12.49
N SER A 325 -3.07 -10.15 -12.11
CA SER A 325 -4.22 -10.63 -12.86
C SER A 325 -4.51 -9.78 -14.10
N PRO A 326 -4.97 -10.39 -15.20
CA PRO A 326 -5.38 -9.64 -16.40
C PRO A 326 -6.43 -8.56 -16.11
N GLU A 327 -7.34 -8.82 -15.17
CA GLU A 327 -8.37 -7.89 -14.75
C GLU A 327 -7.78 -6.61 -14.12
N ARG A 328 -6.80 -6.74 -13.21
CA ARG A 328 -6.12 -5.60 -12.63
C ARG A 328 -5.36 -4.81 -13.71
N GLU A 329 -4.71 -5.50 -14.65
CA GLU A 329 -3.98 -4.87 -15.76
C GLU A 329 -4.90 -4.08 -16.68
N MET A 330 -6.08 -4.62 -17.02
CA MET A 330 -7.09 -3.92 -17.82
C MET A 330 -7.58 -2.64 -17.10
N LEU A 331 -7.84 -2.72 -15.79
CA LEU A 331 -8.23 -1.56 -15.01
C LEU A 331 -7.09 -0.53 -14.92
N GLN A 332 -5.84 -0.99 -14.77
CA GLN A 332 -4.68 -0.10 -14.79
C GLN A 332 -4.54 0.65 -16.12
N ALA A 333 -4.72 -0.03 -17.23
CA ALA A 333 -4.67 0.61 -18.56
C ALA A 333 -5.74 1.70 -18.72
N LEU A 334 -6.97 1.47 -18.21
CA LEU A 334 -8.02 2.49 -18.17
C LEU A 334 -7.63 3.68 -17.27
N ILE A 335 -7.10 3.39 -16.07
CA ILE A 335 -6.64 4.40 -15.13
C ILE A 335 -5.52 5.23 -15.76
N ASP A 336 -4.49 4.61 -16.32
CA ASP A 336 -3.36 5.30 -16.96
C ASP A 336 -3.81 6.16 -18.13
N LYS A 337 -4.80 5.71 -18.90
CA LYS A 337 -5.41 6.52 -19.98
C LYS A 337 -6.05 7.79 -19.43
N SER A 338 -6.69 7.74 -18.28
CA SER A 338 -7.28 8.92 -17.64
C SER A 338 -6.24 9.96 -17.21
N GLN A 339 -4.98 9.53 -16.98
CA GLN A 339 -3.93 10.37 -16.43
C GLN A 339 -3.11 11.15 -17.48
N GLU A 340 -3.31 10.91 -18.77
CA GLU A 340 -2.50 11.51 -19.84
C GLU A 340 -2.40 13.04 -19.77
N HIS A 341 -3.44 13.69 -19.27
CA HIS A 341 -3.51 15.15 -19.13
C HIS A 341 -3.52 15.63 -17.68
N VAL A 342 -3.34 14.74 -16.70
CA VAL A 342 -3.29 15.12 -15.29
C VAL A 342 -1.89 15.69 -14.97
N THR A 343 -1.71 16.95 -15.37
CA THR A 343 -0.45 17.69 -15.25
C THR A 343 -0.73 19.06 -14.66
N GLY A 344 0.04 19.46 -13.65
CA GLY A 344 -0.16 20.74 -12.98
C GLY A 344 0.50 20.79 -11.61
N LYS A 345 0.14 21.81 -10.84
CA LYS A 345 0.69 22.07 -9.51
C LYS A 345 -0.43 22.17 -8.49
N VAL A 346 -0.18 21.64 -7.30
CA VAL A 346 -1.11 21.72 -6.18
C VAL A 346 -0.40 22.24 -4.95
N ARG A 347 -0.95 23.27 -4.35
CA ARG A 347 -0.50 23.80 -3.07
C ARG A 347 -1.30 23.16 -1.94
N ILE A 348 -0.58 22.57 -0.98
CA ILE A 348 -1.15 21.87 0.16
C ILE A 348 -0.73 22.57 1.44
N LYS A 349 -1.68 22.81 2.32
CA LYS A 349 -1.45 23.25 3.70
C LYS A 349 -1.49 22.02 4.61
N LEU A 350 -0.38 21.79 5.33
CA LEU A 350 -0.20 20.73 6.31
C LEU A 350 -0.34 21.34 7.69
N TYR A 351 -1.27 20.81 8.49
CA TYR A 351 -1.52 21.36 9.83
C TYR A 351 -2.23 20.34 10.72
N LYS A 352 -1.61 19.97 11.82
CA LYS A 352 -2.20 19.16 12.91
C LYS A 352 -3.11 18.03 12.39
N GLY A 353 -2.49 17.05 11.72
CA GLY A 353 -3.18 15.87 11.20
C GLY A 353 -3.88 16.06 9.85
N ASN A 354 -3.92 17.28 9.29
CA ASN A 354 -4.68 17.58 8.08
C ASN A 354 -3.78 18.00 6.92
N ALA A 355 -4.08 17.46 5.72
CA ALA A 355 -3.53 17.90 4.44
C ALA A 355 -4.66 18.54 3.61
N THR A 356 -4.64 19.85 3.48
CA THR A 356 -5.71 20.63 2.83
C THR A 356 -5.23 21.28 1.54
N VAL A 357 -5.89 21.01 0.43
CA VAL A 357 -5.62 21.71 -0.85
C VAL A 357 -6.04 23.16 -0.73
N ILE A 358 -5.10 24.09 -0.97
CA ILE A 358 -5.33 25.55 -0.90
C ILE A 358 -5.14 26.26 -2.23
N GLY A 359 -4.67 25.56 -3.26
CA GLY A 359 -4.53 26.12 -4.61
C GLY A 359 -4.14 25.02 -5.61
N ARG A 360 -4.48 25.24 -6.86
CA ARG A 360 -4.15 24.34 -7.97
C ARG A 360 -4.05 25.13 -9.27
N THR A 361 -3.12 24.73 -10.12
CA THR A 361 -2.92 25.32 -11.45
C THR A 361 -2.54 24.21 -12.44
N SER A 362 -2.97 24.37 -13.69
CA SER A 362 -2.58 23.47 -14.78
C SER A 362 -2.55 24.21 -16.10
N PRO A 363 -1.56 23.94 -16.97
CA PRO A 363 -1.56 24.48 -18.33
C PRO A 363 -2.64 23.86 -19.23
N VAL A 364 -3.25 22.75 -18.79
CA VAL A 364 -4.29 22.01 -19.51
C VAL A 364 -5.58 21.90 -18.68
N ALA A 365 -5.82 22.90 -17.82
CA ALA A 365 -7.03 22.95 -17.01
C ALA A 365 -8.29 22.97 -17.87
N LEU A 366 -9.29 22.19 -17.45
CA LEU A 366 -10.66 22.27 -17.97
C LEU A 366 -11.51 23.28 -17.21
N TYR A 367 -10.97 23.83 -16.12
CA TYR A 367 -11.62 24.89 -15.35
C TYR A 367 -11.47 26.22 -16.10
N ASP A 368 -12.59 26.72 -16.60
CA ASP A 368 -12.68 27.99 -17.32
C ASP A 368 -13.35 29.05 -16.42
N GLN A 369 -12.56 30.04 -16.00
CA GLN A 369 -13.01 31.07 -15.08
C GLN A 369 -14.13 31.95 -15.70
N ASP A 370 -14.10 32.17 -17.01
CA ASP A 370 -15.10 32.98 -17.72
C ASP A 370 -16.46 32.26 -17.82
N LEU A 371 -16.45 30.92 -17.84
CA LEU A 371 -17.68 30.13 -17.84
C LEU A 371 -18.35 30.03 -16.46
N VAL A 372 -17.57 30.06 -15.38
CA VAL A 372 -18.09 29.82 -14.02
C VAL A 372 -18.33 31.08 -13.22
N THR A 373 -17.91 32.26 -13.74
CA THR A 373 -18.11 33.54 -13.05
C THR A 373 -19.59 33.91 -12.96
N PHE A 374 -19.97 34.53 -11.85
CA PHE A 374 -21.30 35.11 -11.67
C PHE A 374 -21.35 36.60 -12.12
N GLU A 375 -20.27 37.16 -12.65
CA GLU A 375 -20.23 38.53 -13.13
C GLU A 375 -20.99 38.65 -14.47
N GLU A 376 -21.79 39.69 -14.60
CA GLU A 376 -22.58 39.93 -15.80
C GLU A 376 -21.67 40.32 -17.00
N GLY A 377 -21.90 39.66 -18.15
CA GLY A 377 -21.34 40.05 -19.45
C GLY A 377 -20.10 39.30 -19.91
N SER A 378 -19.57 38.32 -19.17
CA SER A 378 -18.32 37.62 -19.51
C SER A 378 -18.51 36.20 -20.05
N SER A 379 -19.70 35.62 -20.00
CA SER A 379 -19.90 34.19 -20.22
C SER A 379 -20.42 33.86 -21.63
N SER A 380 -19.81 32.89 -22.31
CA SER A 380 -20.35 32.23 -23.50
C SER A 380 -21.53 31.28 -23.17
N TYR A 381 -21.86 31.09 -21.89
CA TYR A 381 -22.96 30.27 -21.41
C TYR A 381 -24.29 31.05 -21.39
N SER A 382 -25.31 30.50 -22.05
CA SER A 382 -26.67 31.05 -22.02
C SER A 382 -27.47 30.42 -20.87
N GLN A 383 -27.82 31.19 -19.85
CA GLN A 383 -28.68 30.69 -18.75
C GLN A 383 -30.08 30.24 -19.25
N ARG A 384 -30.53 30.72 -20.41
CA ARG A 384 -31.83 30.37 -21.01
C ARG A 384 -31.86 28.89 -21.44
N ASP A 385 -30.72 28.34 -21.82
CA ASP A 385 -30.61 26.92 -22.28
C ASP A 385 -30.87 25.93 -21.16
N ALA A 386 -30.58 26.29 -19.92
CA ALA A 386 -30.88 25.50 -18.74
C ALA A 386 -32.36 25.17 -18.59
N ALA A 387 -33.25 26.08 -18.98
CA ALA A 387 -34.71 25.85 -18.86
C ALA A 387 -35.21 24.68 -19.73
N GLY A 388 -34.65 24.51 -20.93
CA GLY A 388 -34.95 23.39 -21.81
C GLY A 388 -34.45 22.05 -21.25
N PHE A 389 -33.19 22.02 -20.84
CA PHE A 389 -32.55 20.86 -20.20
C PHE A 389 -33.31 20.41 -18.95
N ILE A 390 -33.65 21.33 -18.05
CA ILE A 390 -34.40 21.01 -16.81
C ILE A 390 -35.77 20.42 -17.14
N ARG A 391 -36.51 21.01 -18.10
CA ARG A 391 -37.83 20.51 -18.50
C ARG A 391 -37.79 19.07 -19.01
N LEU A 392 -36.81 18.74 -19.84
CA LEU A 392 -36.63 17.37 -20.36
C LEU A 392 -36.30 16.38 -19.24
N ASN A 393 -35.35 16.72 -18.37
CA ASN A 393 -34.98 15.88 -17.23
C ASN A 393 -36.13 15.73 -16.20
N ALA A 394 -37.01 16.72 -16.07
CA ALA A 394 -38.14 16.68 -15.18
C ALA A 394 -39.31 15.80 -15.70
N LEU A 395 -39.36 15.37 -16.97
CA LEU A 395 -40.48 14.59 -17.53
C LEU A 395 -40.78 13.34 -16.70
N ARG A 396 -39.77 12.51 -16.43
CA ARG A 396 -39.93 11.28 -15.64
C ARG A 396 -40.45 11.57 -14.22
N LEU A 397 -39.94 12.62 -13.58
CA LEU A 397 -40.35 13.01 -12.22
C LEU A 397 -41.79 13.50 -12.18
N ARG A 398 -42.21 14.29 -13.17
CA ARG A 398 -43.59 14.76 -13.30
C ARG A 398 -44.57 13.61 -13.56
N THR A 399 -44.20 12.65 -14.42
CA THR A 399 -45.00 11.46 -14.68
C THR A 399 -45.19 10.62 -13.39
N LEU A 400 -44.12 10.37 -12.65
CA LEU A 400 -44.20 9.66 -11.38
C LEU A 400 -45.05 10.40 -10.34
N ALA A 401 -44.85 11.71 -10.19
CA ALA A 401 -45.63 12.52 -9.25
C ALA A 401 -47.12 12.54 -9.64
N THR A 402 -47.46 12.58 -10.92
CA THR A 402 -48.85 12.54 -11.41
C THR A 402 -49.48 11.18 -11.11
N ARG A 403 -48.80 10.08 -11.31
CA ARG A 403 -49.26 8.74 -10.92
C ARG A 403 -49.57 8.64 -9.46
N ASN A 404 -48.57 9.04 -8.60
CA ASN A 404 -48.74 8.94 -7.14
C ASN A 404 -49.92 9.77 -6.58
N ARG A 405 -50.24 10.90 -7.24
CA ARG A 405 -51.43 11.70 -6.86
C ARG A 405 -52.75 11.05 -7.28
N ARG A 406 -52.76 10.11 -8.25
CA ARG A 406 -53.95 9.39 -8.64
C ARG A 406 -54.23 8.17 -7.75
N GLU A 407 -53.19 7.69 -7.11
CA GLU A 407 -53.22 6.53 -6.21
C GLU A 407 -53.43 6.93 -4.74
N SER A 408 -53.30 8.24 -4.39
CA SER A 408 -53.65 8.85 -3.10
C SER A 408 -55.03 9.45 -3.11
#